data_1a275b92e0f4d09991ad122c9a1fb02c
#
_entry.id   1a275b92e0f4d09991ad122c9a1fb02c
#
_cell.length_a   1.000
_cell.length_b   1.000
_cell.length_c   1.000
_cell.angle_alpha   90.00
_cell.angle_beta   90.00
_cell.angle_gamma   90.00
#
_symmetry.space_group_name_H-M   'P 1'
#
loop_
_entity.id
_entity.type
_entity.pdbx_description
1 polymer ?
#
loop_
_entity_poly.entity_id
_entity_poly.type
_entity_poly.pdbx_seq_one_letter_code
_entity_poly.pdbx_strand_id
1 'polypeptide(L)'
;MTAATLNEDVVRAALRQVKDPELDMNIVELGLVYDVEMDDGEVRVKMTLTSPGCPAGPMITNDAYRVLRALEGVRDVNIDIVWEPYWTPERIDPKVRALMGL
;
A
#
# COMPACT_ATOMS: atom_id res chain seq x y z
N MET A 1 27.28 -10.37 2.12
CA MET A 1 25.86 -10.22 1.85
C MET A 1 25.57 -8.79 1.43
N THR A 2 24.96 -8.63 0.30
CA THR A 2 24.60 -7.29 -0.18
C THR A 2 23.36 -6.79 0.56
N ALA A 3 23.34 -5.50 0.86
CA ALA A 3 22.13 -4.87 1.37
C ALA A 3 21.03 -5.00 0.34
N ALA A 4 19.80 -5.13 0.79
CA ALA A 4 18.66 -5.18 -0.11
C ALA A 4 18.58 -3.87 -0.89
N THR A 5 18.47 -3.98 -2.21
CA THR A 5 18.28 -2.81 -3.05
C THR A 5 16.85 -2.30 -2.89
N LEU A 6 16.70 -1.02 -2.62
CA LEU A 6 15.38 -0.42 -2.53
C LEU A 6 14.80 -0.32 -3.94
N ASN A 7 13.66 -0.98 -4.14
CA ASN A 7 12.96 -0.98 -5.42
C ASN A 7 11.46 -1.12 -5.17
N GLU A 8 10.68 -1.07 -6.25
CA GLU A 8 9.22 -1.14 -6.14
C GLU A 8 8.77 -2.45 -5.49
N ASP A 9 9.40 -3.57 -5.83
CA ASP A 9 9.02 -4.86 -5.26
C ASP A 9 9.23 -4.89 -3.74
N VAL A 10 10.33 -4.31 -3.27
CA VAL A 10 10.62 -4.23 -1.83
C VAL A 10 9.58 -3.35 -1.14
N VAL A 11 9.23 -2.22 -1.76
CA VAL A 11 8.23 -1.32 -1.20
C VAL A 11 6.86 -2.00 -1.14
N ARG A 12 6.45 -2.67 -2.21
CA ARG A 12 5.17 -3.38 -2.24
C ARG A 12 5.14 -4.54 -1.23
N ALA A 13 6.24 -5.25 -1.09
CA ALA A 13 6.34 -6.32 -0.09
C ALA A 13 6.16 -5.77 1.33
N ALA A 14 6.75 -4.63 1.62
CA ALA A 14 6.57 -3.99 2.92
C ALA A 14 5.11 -3.58 3.14
N LEU A 15 4.48 -3.02 2.10
CA LEU A 15 3.08 -2.59 2.19
C LEU A 15 2.11 -3.75 2.39
N ARG A 16 2.51 -4.98 2.06
CA ARG A 16 1.69 -6.17 2.35
C ARG A 16 1.57 -6.47 3.84
N GLN A 17 2.35 -5.81 4.67
CA GLN A 17 2.21 -5.92 6.12
C GLN A 17 1.10 -5.03 6.66
N VAL A 18 0.55 -4.14 5.83
CA VAL A 18 -0.49 -3.21 6.23
C VAL A 18 -1.84 -3.79 5.81
N LYS A 19 -2.72 -3.98 6.77
CA LYS A 19 -4.04 -4.56 6.53
C LYS A 19 -5.14 -3.53 6.71
N ASP A 20 -6.17 -3.65 5.89
CA ASP A 20 -7.43 -2.97 6.13
C ASP A 20 -8.21 -3.82 7.14
N PRO A 21 -8.47 -3.31 8.36
CA PRO A 21 -9.12 -4.10 9.40
C PRO A 21 -10.58 -4.43 9.08
N GLU A 22 -11.22 -3.68 8.21
CA GLU A 22 -12.61 -3.95 7.83
C GLU A 22 -12.73 -5.16 6.91
N LEU A 23 -11.73 -5.37 6.05
CA LEU A 23 -11.75 -6.46 5.06
C LEU A 23 -10.78 -7.58 5.42
N ASP A 24 -9.93 -7.37 6.43
CA ASP A 24 -8.90 -8.33 6.87
C ASP A 24 -7.98 -8.76 5.73
N MET A 25 -7.64 -7.83 4.86
CA MET A 25 -6.76 -8.06 3.72
C MET A 25 -5.70 -6.97 3.65
N ASN A 26 -4.54 -7.31 3.12
CA ASN A 26 -3.51 -6.31 2.97
C ASN A 26 -3.83 -5.35 1.82
N ILE A 27 -3.30 -4.13 1.92
CA ILE A 27 -3.66 -3.04 1.02
C ILE A 27 -3.17 -3.27 -0.42
N VAL A 28 -2.13 -4.08 -0.60
CA VAL A 28 -1.63 -4.39 -1.95
C VAL A 28 -2.59 -5.33 -2.67
N GLU A 29 -3.01 -6.40 -2.00
CA GLU A 29 -3.97 -7.34 -2.57
C GLU A 29 -5.34 -6.72 -2.81
N LEU A 30 -5.72 -5.76 -1.96
CA LEU A 30 -6.96 -5.02 -2.15
C LEU A 30 -6.93 -4.09 -3.36
N GLY A 31 -5.73 -3.82 -3.91
CA GLY A 31 -5.60 -2.89 -5.02
C GLY A 31 -5.67 -1.43 -4.59
N LEU A 32 -5.34 -1.14 -3.33
CA LEU A 32 -5.37 0.24 -2.82
C LEU A 32 -4.10 1.01 -3.18
N VAL A 33 -3.01 0.32 -3.52
CA VAL A 33 -1.76 0.97 -3.89
C VAL A 33 -1.77 1.19 -5.39
N TYR A 34 -1.85 2.45 -5.82
CA TYR A 34 -1.98 2.79 -7.24
C TYR A 34 -0.65 3.03 -7.92
N ASP A 35 0.29 3.63 -7.22
CA ASP A 35 1.59 3.93 -7.81
C ASP A 35 2.66 4.02 -6.73
N VAL A 36 3.88 3.63 -7.09
CA VAL A 36 5.04 3.70 -6.21
C VAL A 36 6.16 4.34 -6.99
N GLU A 37 6.70 5.43 -6.47
CA GLU A 37 7.83 6.11 -7.05
C GLU A 37 8.95 6.21 -6.01
N MET A 38 10.19 6.13 -6.47
CA MET A 38 11.35 6.25 -5.60
C MET A 38 12.37 7.16 -6.26
N ASP A 39 12.97 8.04 -5.45
CA ASP A 39 13.99 8.95 -5.92
C ASP A 39 14.97 9.21 -4.78
N ASP A 40 16.19 8.68 -4.91
CA ASP A 40 17.28 8.91 -3.96
C ASP A 40 16.86 8.67 -2.50
N GLY A 41 16.18 7.56 -2.24
CA GLY A 41 15.76 7.18 -0.89
C GLY A 41 14.43 7.79 -0.46
N GLU A 42 13.85 8.66 -1.26
CA GLU A 42 12.49 9.14 -1.04
C GLU A 42 11.51 8.18 -1.70
N VAL A 43 10.53 7.72 -0.92
CA VAL A 43 9.49 6.81 -1.42
C VAL A 43 8.18 7.58 -1.45
N ARG A 44 7.55 7.61 -2.63
CA ARG A 44 6.24 8.23 -2.81
C ARG A 44 5.24 7.18 -3.22
N VAL A 45 4.16 7.08 -2.46
CA VAL A 45 3.11 6.10 -2.72
C VAL A 45 1.81 6.84 -2.95
N LYS A 46 1.18 6.57 -4.08
CA LYS A 46 -0.20 6.99 -4.32
C LYS A 46 -1.10 5.81 -4.00
N MET A 47 -2.03 6.02 -3.10
CA MET A 47 -2.95 4.98 -2.69
C MET A 47 -4.33 5.57 -2.46
N THR A 48 -5.30 4.70 -2.35
CA THR A 48 -6.67 5.10 -2.04
C THR A 48 -7.19 4.27 -0.87
N LEU A 49 -8.41 4.56 -0.48
CA LEU A 49 -9.13 3.81 0.55
C LEU A 49 -10.41 3.26 -0.09
N THR A 50 -11.02 2.28 0.57
CA THR A 50 -12.23 1.65 0.03
C THR A 50 -13.42 2.59 0.01
N SER A 51 -13.42 3.61 0.86
CA SER A 51 -14.42 4.67 0.80
C SER A 51 -13.87 5.94 1.45
N PRO A 52 -14.39 7.12 1.07
CA PRO A 52 -13.96 8.38 1.70
C PRO A 52 -14.26 8.46 3.19
N GLY A 53 -15.25 7.73 3.66
CA GLY A 53 -15.62 7.70 5.06
C GLY A 53 -14.98 6.58 5.87
N CYS A 54 -13.92 5.95 5.33
CA CYS A 54 -13.28 4.81 5.99
C CYS A 54 -12.67 5.24 7.33
N PRO A 55 -13.17 4.73 8.48
CA PRO A 55 -12.65 5.14 9.78
C PRO A 55 -11.24 4.60 10.04
N ALA A 56 -10.82 3.59 9.29
CA ALA A 56 -9.49 3.01 9.41
C ALA A 56 -8.44 3.75 8.57
N GLY A 57 -8.84 4.76 7.79
CA GLY A 57 -7.93 5.47 6.90
C GLY A 57 -6.66 5.98 7.57
N PRO A 58 -6.77 6.76 8.67
CA PRO A 58 -5.58 7.25 9.36
C PRO A 58 -4.67 6.14 9.87
N MET A 59 -5.24 5.04 10.36
CA MET A 59 -4.46 3.90 10.82
C MET A 59 -3.72 3.24 9.66
N ILE A 60 -4.39 3.05 8.54
CA ILE A 60 -3.79 2.44 7.35
C ILE A 60 -2.63 3.29 6.84
N THR A 61 -2.82 4.60 6.71
CA THR A 61 -1.76 5.48 6.22
C THR A 61 -0.60 5.55 7.20
N ASN A 62 -0.88 5.57 8.49
CA ASN A 62 0.16 5.59 9.50
C ASN A 62 0.97 4.31 9.50
N ASP A 63 0.31 3.15 9.37
CA ASP A 63 1.00 1.87 9.29
C ASP A 63 1.84 1.77 8.02
N ALA A 64 1.32 2.25 6.89
CA ALA A 64 2.08 2.28 5.64
C ALA A 64 3.34 3.13 5.79
N TYR A 65 3.22 4.30 6.37
CA TYR A 65 4.36 5.18 6.64
C TYR A 65 5.39 4.45 7.51
N ARG A 66 4.93 3.82 8.59
CA ARG A 66 5.82 3.15 9.55
C ARG A 66 6.60 2.00 8.90
N VAL A 67 5.94 1.14 8.15
CA VAL A 67 6.63 -0.01 7.53
C VAL A 67 7.61 0.45 6.46
N LEU A 68 7.31 1.52 5.74
CA LEU A 68 8.21 2.03 4.72
C LEU A 68 9.41 2.74 5.32
N ARG A 69 9.21 3.48 6.40
CA ARG A 69 10.32 4.15 7.09
C ARG A 69 11.32 3.15 7.68
N ALA A 70 10.86 1.94 7.98
CA ALA A 70 11.72 0.90 8.54
C ALA A 70 12.60 0.22 7.49
N LEU A 71 12.35 0.44 6.21
CA LEU A 71 13.14 -0.18 5.15
C LEU A 71 14.51 0.46 5.05
N GLU A 72 15.53 -0.38 4.85
CA GLU A 72 16.89 0.09 4.62
C GLU A 72 16.95 0.92 3.34
N GLY A 73 17.62 2.05 3.41
CA GLY A 73 17.78 2.95 2.26
C GLY A 73 16.68 4.00 2.12
N VAL A 74 15.62 3.92 2.92
CA VAL A 74 14.56 4.92 2.88
C VAL A 74 14.95 6.12 3.73
N ARG A 75 14.94 7.29 3.11
CA ARG A 75 15.25 8.56 3.77
C ARG A 75 13.99 9.33 4.14
N ASP A 76 12.96 9.23 3.31
CA ASP A 76 11.70 9.89 3.54
C ASP A 76 10.57 9.14 2.85
N VAL A 77 9.36 9.30 3.37
CA VAL A 77 8.17 8.65 2.84
C VAL A 77 7.07 9.69 2.68
N ASN A 78 6.45 9.70 1.50
CA ASN A 78 5.30 10.53 1.23
C ASN A 78 4.16 9.64 0.75
N ILE A 79 3.05 9.65 1.48
CA ILE A 79 1.85 8.88 1.13
C ILE A 79 0.76 9.84 0.72
N ASP A 80 0.31 9.70 -0.51
CA ASP A 80 -0.68 10.58 -1.11
C ASP A 80 -1.98 9.80 -1.31
N ILE A 81 -3.04 10.23 -0.67
CA ILE A 81 -4.35 9.59 -0.82
C ILE A 81 -5.05 10.25 -2.00
N VAL A 82 -5.40 9.43 -2.97
CA VAL A 82 -6.07 9.90 -4.18
C VAL A 82 -7.42 9.19 -4.31
N TRP A 83 -8.40 9.86 -4.91
CA TRP A 83 -9.75 9.34 -5.08
C TRP A 83 -10.11 9.12 -6.55
N GLU A 84 -9.20 9.37 -7.44
CA GLU A 84 -9.34 9.12 -8.86
C GLU A 84 -8.28 8.13 -9.32
N PRO A 85 -8.64 7.00 -9.90
CA PRO A 85 -10.01 6.48 -10.00
C PRO A 85 -10.50 5.94 -8.67
N TYR A 86 -11.82 5.88 -8.47
CA TYR A 86 -12.38 5.27 -7.26
C TYR A 86 -12.00 3.80 -7.19
N TRP A 87 -11.75 3.34 -5.98
CA TRP A 87 -11.55 1.91 -5.74
C TRP A 87 -12.87 1.17 -5.90
N THR A 88 -12.79 0.00 -6.54
CA THR A 88 -13.91 -0.94 -6.64
C THR A 88 -13.38 -2.35 -6.36
N PRO A 89 -14.27 -3.31 -6.00
CA PRO A 89 -13.82 -4.69 -5.76
C PRO A 89 -13.10 -5.34 -6.95
N GLU A 90 -13.30 -4.87 -8.17
CA GLU A 90 -12.58 -5.38 -9.33
C GLU A 90 -11.07 -5.11 -9.25
N ARG A 91 -10.64 -4.20 -8.39
CA ARG A 91 -9.22 -3.90 -8.21
C ARG A 91 -8.51 -4.88 -7.27
N ILE A 92 -9.27 -5.70 -6.57
CA ILE A 92 -8.69 -6.76 -5.73
C ILE A 92 -7.94 -7.74 -6.65
N ASP A 93 -6.78 -8.22 -6.18
CA ASP A 93 -5.99 -9.22 -6.91
C ASP A 93 -6.91 -10.35 -7.39
N PRO A 94 -6.86 -10.70 -8.68
CA PRO A 94 -7.78 -11.72 -9.23
C PRO A 94 -7.72 -13.06 -8.51
N LYS A 95 -6.57 -13.47 -8.02
CA LYS A 95 -6.42 -14.70 -7.26
C LYS A 95 -7.16 -14.62 -5.93
N VAL A 96 -7.09 -13.48 -5.28
CA VAL A 96 -7.77 -13.25 -4.02
C VAL A 96 -9.28 -13.16 -4.24
N ARG A 97 -9.71 -12.48 -5.31
CA ARG A 97 -11.12 -12.40 -5.65
C ARG A 97 -11.73 -13.79 -5.85
N ALA A 98 -11.01 -14.65 -6.54
CA ALA A 98 -11.46 -16.02 -6.76
C ALA A 98 -11.65 -16.78 -5.44
N LEU A 99 -10.72 -16.58 -4.49
CA LEU A 99 -10.83 -17.21 -3.18
C LEU A 99 -11.99 -16.64 -2.36
N MET A 100 -12.37 -15.40 -2.59
CA MET A 100 -13.48 -14.76 -1.89
C MET A 100 -14.83 -15.05 -2.54
N GLY A 101 -14.84 -15.67 -3.72
CA GLY A 101 -16.07 -15.93 -4.45
C GLY A 101 -16.64 -14.73 -5.18
N LEU A 102 -15.79 -13.77 -5.48
CA LEU A 102 -16.21 -12.55 -6.19
C LEU A 102 -16.01 -12.66 -7.69
#